data_094b2b290166c6f4c9aa08f52030e227
#
_entry.id   094b2b290166c6f4c9aa08f52030e227
#
_cell.length_a   1.000
_cell.length_b   1.000
_cell.length_c   1.000
_cell.angle_alpha   90.00
_cell.angle_beta   90.00
_cell.angle_gamma   90.00
#
_symmetry.space_group_name_H-M   'P 1'
#
loop_
_entity.id
_entity.type
_entity.pdbx_description
1 polymer ?
#
loop_
_entity_poly.entity_id
_entity_poly.type
_entity_poly.pdbx_seq_one_letter_code
_entity_poly.pdbx_strand_id
1 'polypeptide(L)'
;MFFCLLCSFSFAIVEKTNAQEGMITVREKLTVGCLLMAAGNAERFGENKLLCAAWDGRSLIEHALDAIPRECFARVLVVTQYPEITALAKECGFETLQNGHPERGQSETIRLGARALSDCDAICFMVADQPLLKRKTVAQELEFFRAHSENIVGLGHNGARGNPCLFPARFFPELLALEGDVGGSAVIKNHLDALLLFESPEAELRDVDTKAALAAIREQ
;
A
#
# COMPACT_ATOMS: atom_id res chain seq x y z
N MET A 1 19.66 -33.34 17.31
CA MET A 1 19.91 -33.26 15.85
C MET A 1 18.54 -33.39 15.17
N PHE A 2 17.83 -32.28 15.04
CA PHE A 2 16.51 -32.20 14.38
C PHE A 2 16.65 -31.36 13.14
N PHE A 3 16.50 -32.00 11.99
CA PHE A 3 16.45 -31.35 10.68
C PHE A 3 15.05 -30.73 10.48
N CYS A 4 14.97 -29.43 10.32
CA CYS A 4 13.77 -28.74 9.93
C CYS A 4 13.73 -28.69 8.40
N LEU A 5 12.84 -29.48 7.79
CA LEU A 5 12.54 -29.42 6.35
C LEU A 5 11.63 -28.20 6.10
N LEU A 6 12.18 -27.15 5.51
CA LEU A 6 11.44 -26.08 4.90
C LEU A 6 10.84 -26.56 3.58
N CYS A 7 9.53 -26.74 3.57
CA CYS A 7 8.76 -27.08 2.37
C CYS A 7 8.53 -25.81 1.54
N SER A 8 9.30 -25.64 0.47
CA SER A 8 9.04 -24.65 -0.56
C SER A 8 7.86 -25.13 -1.43
N PHE A 9 6.67 -24.61 -1.19
CA PHE A 9 5.55 -24.82 -2.10
C PHE A 9 5.60 -23.77 -3.22
N SER A 10 6.12 -24.18 -4.36
CA SER A 10 5.98 -23.47 -5.65
C SER A 10 4.65 -23.89 -6.26
N PHE A 11 3.62 -23.07 -6.16
CA PHE A 11 2.37 -23.30 -6.90
C PHE A 11 2.53 -22.80 -8.33
N ALA A 12 2.75 -23.74 -9.26
CA ALA A 12 2.58 -23.49 -10.68
C ALA A 12 1.11 -23.76 -11.05
N ILE A 13 0.38 -22.73 -11.45
CA ILE A 13 -0.94 -22.87 -12.03
C ILE A 13 -0.77 -23.31 -13.48
N VAL A 14 -1.13 -24.58 -13.79
CA VAL A 14 -1.19 -25.10 -15.15
C VAL A 14 -2.61 -24.95 -15.67
N GLU A 15 -2.85 -23.96 -16.53
CA GLU A 15 -4.03 -23.92 -17.39
C GLU A 15 -3.80 -24.77 -18.64
N LYS A 16 -4.72 -25.71 -18.89
CA LYS A 16 -4.73 -26.52 -20.11
C LYS A 16 -5.22 -25.68 -21.29
N THR A 17 -4.36 -25.43 -22.25
CA THR A 17 -4.75 -24.90 -23.56
C THR A 17 -4.55 -25.93 -24.64
N ASN A 18 -5.45 -25.90 -25.64
CA ASN A 18 -5.52 -26.78 -26.79
C ASN A 18 -4.20 -26.85 -27.58
N ALA A 19 -3.90 -28.03 -28.06
CA ALA A 19 -2.70 -28.35 -28.84
C ALA A 19 -2.71 -27.63 -30.20
N GLN A 20 -1.83 -26.63 -30.31
CA GLN A 20 -1.05 -26.31 -31.52
C GLN A 20 0.13 -25.40 -31.10
N GLU A 21 1.34 -25.97 -31.27
CA GLU A 21 2.67 -25.37 -31.13
C GLU A 21 3.01 -24.70 -29.78
N GLY A 22 3.74 -25.50 -29.00
CA GLY A 22 4.16 -25.14 -27.65
C GLY A 22 5.23 -24.05 -27.59
N MET A 23 4.81 -22.89 -27.19
CA MET A 23 5.62 -21.98 -26.42
C MET A 23 4.96 -21.83 -25.06
N ILE A 24 5.50 -22.54 -24.04
CA ILE A 24 5.11 -22.30 -22.65
C ILE A 24 5.63 -20.91 -22.32
N THR A 25 4.78 -19.90 -22.47
CA THR A 25 5.03 -18.58 -21.87
C THR A 25 4.92 -18.76 -20.37
N VAL A 26 6.05 -18.88 -19.69
CA VAL A 26 6.09 -18.68 -18.24
C VAL A 26 5.62 -17.22 -18.05
N ARG A 27 4.38 -17.01 -17.59
CA ARG A 27 3.97 -15.68 -17.16
C ARG A 27 4.95 -15.28 -16.05
N GLU A 28 5.80 -14.32 -16.33
CA GLU A 28 6.66 -13.73 -15.30
C GLU A 28 5.76 -13.32 -14.13
N LYS A 29 6.19 -13.65 -12.93
CA LYS A 29 5.43 -13.36 -11.73
C LYS A 29 5.22 -11.85 -11.64
N LEU A 30 3.96 -11.40 -11.69
CA LEU A 30 3.57 -9.99 -11.60
C LEU A 30 4.31 -9.30 -10.44
N THR A 31 5.09 -8.27 -10.76
CA THR A 31 5.88 -7.51 -9.80
C THR A 31 5.04 -6.35 -9.25
N VAL A 32 4.80 -6.35 -7.95
CA VAL A 32 4.05 -5.28 -7.28
C VAL A 32 4.96 -4.56 -6.29
N GLY A 33 5.08 -3.24 -6.45
CA GLY A 33 5.70 -2.36 -5.47
C GLY A 33 4.70 -1.94 -4.40
N CYS A 34 5.19 -1.67 -3.18
CA CYS A 34 4.41 -1.07 -2.11
C CYS A 34 4.93 0.34 -1.86
N LEU A 35 4.06 1.34 -1.89
CA LEU A 35 4.33 2.71 -1.50
C LEU A 35 3.58 3.03 -0.21
N LEU A 36 4.30 3.20 0.91
CA LEU A 36 3.75 3.76 2.13
C LEU A 36 3.90 5.29 2.11
N MET A 37 2.77 6.00 2.09
CA MET A 37 2.72 7.46 2.10
C MET A 37 2.73 7.98 3.54
N ALA A 38 3.87 8.56 3.97
CA ALA A 38 4.10 9.01 5.34
C ALA A 38 4.68 10.44 5.40
N ALA A 39 4.34 11.29 4.41
CA ALA A 39 4.86 12.66 4.28
C ALA A 39 3.80 13.76 4.55
N GLY A 40 2.60 13.40 5.01
CA GLY A 40 1.53 14.36 5.26
C GLY A 40 1.87 15.34 6.38
N ASN A 41 1.51 16.63 6.19
CA ASN A 41 1.58 17.65 7.23
C ASN A 41 0.45 17.43 8.23
N ALA A 42 0.77 17.10 9.47
CA ALA A 42 -0.22 16.89 10.52
C ALA A 42 -0.74 18.21 11.12
N GLU A 43 -1.09 19.21 10.28
CA GLU A 43 -1.47 20.57 10.72
C GLU A 43 -2.62 20.58 11.74
N ARG A 44 -3.63 19.73 11.53
CA ARG A 44 -4.80 19.62 12.43
C ARG A 44 -4.47 18.95 13.76
N PHE A 45 -3.36 18.22 13.82
CA PHE A 45 -2.96 17.45 14.99
C PHE A 45 -2.05 18.27 15.93
N GLY A 46 -1.35 19.29 15.39
CA GLY A 46 -0.41 20.16 16.12
C GLY A 46 0.95 19.53 16.39
N GLU A 47 1.15 18.27 16.05
CA GLU A 47 2.39 17.49 16.12
C GLU A 47 2.37 16.40 15.03
N ASN A 48 3.50 15.71 14.81
CA ASN A 48 3.50 14.60 13.86
C ASN A 48 2.66 13.43 14.38
N LYS A 49 1.39 13.34 13.89
CA LYS A 49 0.45 12.30 14.33
C LYS A 49 0.99 10.87 14.16
N LEU A 50 1.84 10.64 13.14
CA LEU A 50 2.36 9.31 12.85
C LEU A 50 3.33 8.78 13.93
N LEU A 51 3.93 9.69 14.71
CA LEU A 51 4.79 9.35 15.86
C LEU A 51 4.01 9.23 17.18
N CYS A 52 2.70 9.53 17.18
CA CYS A 52 1.88 9.38 18.38
C CYS A 52 1.63 7.92 18.70
N ALA A 53 1.73 7.57 19.98
CA ALA A 53 1.48 6.21 20.48
C ALA A 53 0.01 5.82 20.30
N ALA A 54 -0.23 4.58 19.86
CA ALA A 54 -1.52 3.92 19.80
C ALA A 54 -1.86 3.22 21.16
N TRP A 55 -2.67 2.16 21.14
CA TRP A 55 -3.16 1.43 22.33
C TRP A 55 -2.12 0.58 23.04
N ASP A 56 -1.09 0.14 22.33
CA ASP A 56 -0.02 -0.75 22.84
C ASP A 56 1.31 -0.03 23.08
N GLY A 57 1.31 1.30 22.98
CA GLY A 57 2.49 2.15 23.15
C GLY A 57 3.35 2.32 21.89
N ARG A 58 3.12 1.55 20.83
CA ARG A 58 3.76 1.75 19.53
C ARG A 58 3.12 2.94 18.81
N SER A 59 3.89 3.62 17.98
CA SER A 59 3.41 4.74 17.17
C SER A 59 2.53 4.28 16.00
N LEU A 60 1.72 5.20 15.43
CA LEU A 60 0.89 4.90 14.26
C LEU A 60 1.74 4.40 13.08
N ILE A 61 2.92 4.99 12.86
CA ILE A 61 3.81 4.57 11.78
C ILE A 61 4.34 3.14 12.00
N GLU A 62 4.64 2.73 13.24
CA GLU A 62 5.09 1.35 13.52
C GLU A 62 3.99 0.33 13.20
N HIS A 63 2.72 0.65 13.47
CA HIS A 63 1.59 -0.18 13.04
C HIS A 63 1.47 -0.25 11.52
N ALA A 64 1.62 0.88 10.82
CA ALA A 64 1.56 0.91 9.36
C ALA A 64 2.70 0.12 8.72
N LEU A 65 3.93 0.21 9.24
CA LEU A 65 5.08 -0.58 8.78
C LEU A 65 4.86 -2.08 9.01
N ASP A 66 4.28 -2.47 10.15
CA ASP A 66 3.99 -3.86 10.51
C ASP A 66 2.86 -4.46 9.65
N ALA A 67 1.94 -3.63 9.17
CA ALA A 67 0.86 -4.06 8.27
C ALA A 67 1.35 -4.46 6.86
N ILE A 68 2.60 -4.15 6.49
CA ILE A 68 3.15 -4.46 5.16
C ILE A 68 3.64 -5.92 5.10
N PRO A 69 3.05 -6.80 4.29
CA PRO A 69 3.57 -8.15 4.03
C PRO A 69 4.77 -8.07 3.07
N ARG A 70 5.97 -7.76 3.61
CA ARG A 70 7.19 -7.49 2.84
C ARG A 70 7.50 -8.57 1.79
N GLU A 71 7.27 -9.82 2.15
CA GLU A 71 7.52 -11.00 1.30
C GLU A 71 6.60 -11.09 0.08
N CYS A 72 5.49 -10.35 0.09
CA CYS A 72 4.51 -10.32 -1.00
C CYS A 72 4.83 -9.27 -2.06
N PHE A 73 5.68 -8.28 -1.74
CA PHE A 73 6.06 -7.18 -2.63
C PHE A 73 7.47 -7.36 -3.20
N ALA A 74 7.66 -6.93 -4.45
CA ALA A 74 8.98 -6.87 -5.08
C ALA A 74 9.87 -5.83 -4.38
N ARG A 75 9.29 -4.66 -4.11
CA ARG A 75 9.93 -3.53 -3.43
C ARG A 75 8.94 -2.88 -2.45
N VAL A 76 9.46 -2.37 -1.32
CA VAL A 76 8.68 -1.55 -0.38
C VAL A 76 9.39 -0.22 -0.22
N LEU A 77 8.70 0.86 -0.54
CA LEU A 77 9.18 2.24 -0.47
C LEU A 77 8.35 3.05 0.51
N VAL A 78 8.99 3.70 1.45
CA VAL A 78 8.36 4.66 2.36
C VAL A 78 8.75 6.07 1.93
N VAL A 79 7.76 6.88 1.55
CA VAL A 79 7.98 8.30 1.23
C VAL A 79 7.58 9.15 2.42
N THR A 80 8.54 9.88 2.98
CA THR A 80 8.36 10.70 4.17
C THR A 80 9.20 11.97 4.12
N GLN A 81 8.82 12.98 4.92
CA GLN A 81 9.65 14.17 5.18
C GLN A 81 10.39 14.08 6.53
N TYR A 82 10.06 13.08 7.36
CA TYR A 82 10.49 12.98 8.75
C TYR A 82 11.66 12.01 8.92
N PRO A 83 12.81 12.48 9.49
CA PRO A 83 13.98 11.63 9.71
C PRO A 83 13.71 10.43 10.63
N GLU A 84 12.82 10.60 11.62
CA GLU A 84 12.45 9.54 12.57
C GLU A 84 11.74 8.41 11.86
N ILE A 85 10.81 8.73 10.94
CA ILE A 85 10.10 7.72 10.13
C ILE A 85 11.06 7.03 9.16
N THR A 86 12.03 7.79 8.60
CA THR A 86 13.08 7.22 7.77
C THR A 86 13.91 6.18 8.53
N ALA A 87 14.26 6.46 9.80
CA ALA A 87 15.00 5.52 10.63
C ALA A 87 14.20 4.23 10.88
N LEU A 88 12.95 4.35 11.33
CA LEU A 88 12.07 3.21 11.58
C LEU A 88 11.84 2.35 10.32
N ALA A 89 11.61 2.97 9.16
CA ALA A 89 11.44 2.25 7.91
C ALA A 89 12.71 1.46 7.51
N LYS A 90 13.89 2.04 7.70
CA LYS A 90 15.18 1.36 7.44
C LYS A 90 15.42 0.18 8.39
N GLU A 91 15.03 0.29 9.66
CA GLU A 91 15.10 -0.82 10.62
C GLU A 91 14.23 -2.01 10.18
N CYS A 92 13.09 -1.73 9.51
CA CYS A 92 12.25 -2.75 8.87
C CYS A 92 12.83 -3.29 7.54
N GLY A 93 13.97 -2.78 7.07
CA GLY A 93 14.60 -3.16 5.80
C GLY A 93 13.86 -2.61 4.57
N PHE A 94 13.11 -1.51 4.70
CA PHE A 94 12.40 -0.86 3.62
C PHE A 94 13.24 0.25 2.97
N GLU A 95 13.01 0.47 1.67
CA GLU A 95 13.54 1.62 0.95
C GLU A 95 12.88 2.91 1.44
N THR A 96 13.61 4.01 1.46
CA THR A 96 13.08 5.31 1.89
C THR A 96 13.39 6.38 0.87
N LEU A 97 12.46 7.29 0.65
CA LEU A 97 12.62 8.47 -0.20
C LEU A 97 12.10 9.70 0.52
N GLN A 98 12.93 10.74 0.57
CA GLN A 98 12.54 11.99 1.20
C GLN A 98 11.61 12.80 0.30
N ASN A 99 10.46 13.23 0.83
CA ASN A 99 9.66 14.28 0.21
C ASN A 99 10.19 15.64 0.67
N GLY A 100 10.90 16.32 -0.22
CA GLY A 100 11.45 17.66 0.05
C GLY A 100 10.44 18.79 -0.14
N HIS A 101 9.22 18.48 -0.65
CA HIS A 101 8.18 19.45 -0.99
C HIS A 101 6.80 19.03 -0.51
N PRO A 102 6.63 18.78 0.82
CA PRO A 102 5.33 18.33 1.35
C PRO A 102 4.22 19.37 1.17
N GLU A 103 4.58 20.64 1.02
CA GLU A 103 3.65 21.75 0.74
C GLU A 103 2.93 21.63 -0.61
N ARG A 104 3.46 20.79 -1.53
CA ARG A 104 2.82 20.49 -2.81
C ARG A 104 1.66 19.52 -2.70
N GLY A 105 1.34 19.07 -1.48
CA GLY A 105 0.22 18.19 -1.19
C GLY A 105 0.51 16.71 -1.47
N GLN A 106 -0.55 15.91 -1.41
CA GLN A 106 -0.48 14.44 -1.51
C GLN A 106 0.09 13.97 -2.86
N SER A 107 -0.18 14.72 -3.95
CA SER A 107 0.30 14.38 -5.29
C SER A 107 1.81 14.27 -5.39
N GLU A 108 2.58 15.07 -4.63
CA GLU A 108 4.04 15.01 -4.64
C GLU A 108 4.53 13.65 -4.11
N THR A 109 3.97 13.18 -3.00
CA THR A 109 4.29 11.86 -2.45
C THR A 109 3.98 10.73 -3.44
N ILE A 110 2.82 10.81 -4.12
CA ILE A 110 2.41 9.83 -5.13
C ILE A 110 3.38 9.85 -6.32
N ARG A 111 3.72 11.02 -6.85
CA ARG A 111 4.65 11.17 -7.99
C ARG A 111 6.04 10.64 -7.68
N LEU A 112 6.57 10.97 -6.50
CA LEU A 112 7.86 10.47 -6.04
C LEU A 112 7.87 8.94 -5.98
N GLY A 113 6.86 8.35 -5.36
CA GLY A 113 6.72 6.90 -5.24
C GLY A 113 6.49 6.21 -6.59
N ALA A 114 5.60 6.74 -7.42
CA ALA A 114 5.31 6.16 -8.74
C ALA A 114 6.52 6.20 -9.69
N ARG A 115 7.35 7.26 -9.62
CA ARG A 115 8.62 7.30 -10.37
C ARG A 115 9.61 6.27 -9.88
N ALA A 116 9.77 6.15 -8.56
CA ALA A 116 10.74 5.23 -7.96
C ALA A 116 10.37 3.75 -8.16
N LEU A 117 9.08 3.45 -8.31
CA LEU A 117 8.54 2.09 -8.51
C LEU A 117 8.03 1.86 -9.94
N SER A 118 8.48 2.68 -10.91
CA SER A 118 8.01 2.63 -12.31
C SER A 118 8.41 1.36 -13.05
N ASP A 119 9.33 0.59 -12.51
CA ASP A 119 9.78 -0.73 -12.99
C ASP A 119 8.87 -1.88 -12.52
N CYS A 120 7.89 -1.60 -11.65
CA CYS A 120 6.89 -2.58 -11.22
C CYS A 120 5.68 -2.62 -12.17
N ASP A 121 5.02 -3.78 -12.27
CA ASP A 121 3.78 -3.95 -13.03
C ASP A 121 2.58 -3.28 -12.36
N ALA A 122 2.65 -3.06 -11.05
CA ALA A 122 1.65 -2.36 -10.26
C ALA A 122 2.25 -1.76 -8.98
N ILE A 123 1.53 -0.79 -8.40
CA ILE A 123 1.88 -0.20 -7.11
C ILE A 123 0.68 -0.28 -6.17
N CYS A 124 0.91 -0.81 -4.96
CA CYS A 124 0.01 -0.74 -3.82
C CYS A 124 0.28 0.54 -3.04
N PHE A 125 -0.68 1.45 -3.00
CA PHE A 125 -0.60 2.70 -2.24
C PHE A 125 -1.21 2.50 -0.87
N MET A 126 -0.39 2.59 0.16
CA MET A 126 -0.80 2.52 1.56
C MET A 126 -0.66 3.89 2.23
N VAL A 127 -1.55 4.19 3.16
CA VAL A 127 -1.46 5.38 4.02
C VAL A 127 -0.97 4.99 5.41
N ALA A 128 -0.26 5.90 6.09
CA ALA A 128 0.39 5.59 7.35
C ALA A 128 -0.49 5.84 8.60
N ASP A 129 -1.73 6.27 8.41
CA ASP A 129 -2.65 6.68 9.47
C ASP A 129 -3.82 5.72 9.69
N GLN A 130 -3.71 4.48 9.17
CA GLN A 130 -4.65 3.36 9.39
C GLN A 130 -4.02 2.28 10.30
N PRO A 131 -3.91 2.52 11.61
CA PRO A 131 -3.16 1.63 12.51
C PRO A 131 -3.85 0.29 12.78
N LEU A 132 -5.15 0.15 12.44
CA LEU A 132 -5.90 -1.09 12.62
C LEU A 132 -5.85 -2.01 11.40
N LEU A 133 -5.25 -1.56 10.28
CA LEU A 133 -5.04 -2.36 9.08
C LEU A 133 -4.13 -3.55 9.38
N LYS A 134 -4.56 -4.73 8.95
CA LYS A 134 -3.82 -5.96 9.23
C LYS A 134 -3.01 -6.43 8.03
N ARG A 135 -1.81 -6.91 8.30
CA ARG A 135 -0.90 -7.55 7.33
C ARG A 135 -1.60 -8.64 6.50
N LYS A 136 -2.46 -9.44 7.14
CA LYS A 136 -3.22 -10.49 6.47
C LYS A 136 -4.19 -9.91 5.43
N THR A 137 -4.86 -8.82 5.74
CA THR A 137 -5.82 -8.16 4.85
C THR A 137 -5.11 -7.61 3.61
N VAL A 138 -3.96 -6.94 3.80
CA VAL A 138 -3.13 -6.46 2.68
C VAL A 138 -2.64 -7.61 1.80
N ALA A 139 -2.20 -8.73 2.40
CA ALA A 139 -1.79 -9.90 1.63
C ALA A 139 -2.95 -10.52 0.82
N GLN A 140 -4.16 -10.56 1.38
CA GLN A 140 -5.34 -11.08 0.71
C GLN A 140 -5.82 -10.15 -0.42
N GLU A 141 -5.79 -8.83 -0.20
CA GLU A 141 -6.07 -7.84 -1.25
C GLU A 141 -5.10 -7.99 -2.43
N LEU A 142 -3.80 -8.17 -2.14
CA LEU A 142 -2.80 -8.39 -3.18
C LEU A 142 -3.04 -9.67 -3.98
N GLU A 143 -3.46 -10.78 -3.35
CA GLU A 143 -3.84 -12.01 -4.06
C GLU A 143 -5.09 -11.79 -4.93
N PHE A 144 -6.08 -11.04 -4.43
CA PHE A 144 -7.25 -10.65 -5.21
C PHE A 144 -6.83 -9.80 -6.42
N PHE A 145 -5.93 -8.82 -6.22
CA PHE A 145 -5.38 -8.02 -7.31
C PHE A 145 -4.67 -8.86 -8.37
N ARG A 146 -3.89 -9.87 -7.99
CA ARG A 146 -3.20 -10.76 -8.94
C ARG A 146 -4.15 -11.50 -9.87
N ALA A 147 -5.35 -11.81 -9.39
CA ALA A 147 -6.41 -12.40 -10.21
C ALA A 147 -7.12 -11.37 -11.11
N HIS A 148 -6.97 -10.07 -10.84
CA HIS A 148 -7.65 -8.96 -11.51
C HIS A 148 -6.68 -7.84 -11.90
N SER A 149 -5.49 -8.20 -12.39
CA SER A 149 -4.34 -7.31 -12.55
C SER A 149 -4.53 -6.16 -13.55
N GLU A 150 -5.58 -6.20 -14.35
CA GLU A 150 -5.98 -5.10 -15.24
C GLU A 150 -6.84 -4.04 -14.53
N ASN A 151 -7.34 -4.33 -13.33
CA ASN A 151 -8.25 -3.46 -12.60
C ASN A 151 -7.50 -2.66 -11.52
N ILE A 152 -8.04 -1.49 -11.17
CA ILE A 152 -7.70 -0.85 -9.91
C ILE A 152 -8.41 -1.65 -8.81
N VAL A 153 -7.69 -2.06 -7.79
CA VAL A 153 -8.28 -2.75 -6.62
C VAL A 153 -8.09 -1.86 -5.40
N GLY A 154 -9.14 -1.68 -4.63
CA GLY A 154 -9.07 -0.97 -3.35
C GLY A 154 -9.73 -1.78 -2.25
N LEU A 155 -9.27 -1.62 -1.01
CA LEU A 155 -10.04 -2.09 0.13
C LEU A 155 -11.38 -1.36 0.20
N GLY A 156 -12.42 -2.08 0.64
CA GLY A 156 -13.74 -1.49 0.80
C GLY A 156 -14.53 -2.15 1.90
N HIS A 157 -15.61 -1.46 2.32
CA HIS A 157 -16.59 -2.00 3.24
C HIS A 157 -17.98 -1.50 2.83
N ASN A 158 -18.91 -2.43 2.56
CA ASN A 158 -20.29 -2.10 2.16
C ASN A 158 -20.35 -1.11 0.98
N GLY A 159 -19.45 -1.25 -0.01
CA GLY A 159 -19.36 -0.38 -1.17
C GLY A 159 -18.64 0.94 -0.96
N ALA A 160 -18.26 1.30 0.25
CA ALA A 160 -17.40 2.43 0.54
C ALA A 160 -15.93 2.04 0.35
N ARG A 161 -15.19 2.82 -0.47
CA ARG A 161 -13.77 2.57 -0.75
C ARG A 161 -12.88 3.18 0.33
N GLY A 162 -11.86 2.43 0.76
CA GLY A 162 -10.75 2.85 1.60
C GLY A 162 -9.39 2.68 0.94
N ASN A 163 -8.35 2.55 1.76
CA ASN A 163 -6.98 2.20 1.41
C ASN A 163 -6.60 0.90 2.13
N PRO A 164 -5.61 0.16 1.60
CA PRO A 164 -4.80 0.39 0.39
C PRO A 164 -5.58 0.42 -0.92
N CYS A 165 -4.89 0.92 -1.98
CA CYS A 165 -5.37 0.80 -3.36
C CYS A 165 -4.21 0.36 -4.27
N LEU A 166 -4.43 -0.65 -5.12
CA LEU A 166 -3.47 -1.13 -6.11
C LEU A 166 -3.82 -0.57 -7.48
N PHE A 167 -2.80 0.01 -8.13
CA PHE A 167 -2.92 0.55 -9.48
C PHE A 167 -1.99 -0.21 -10.43
N PRO A 168 -2.51 -0.82 -11.51
CA PRO A 168 -1.69 -1.33 -12.61
C PRO A 168 -0.86 -0.25 -13.28
N ALA A 169 0.27 -0.62 -13.88
CA ALA A 169 1.21 0.30 -14.53
C ALA A 169 0.57 1.20 -15.59
N ARG A 170 -0.52 0.75 -16.25
CA ARG A 170 -1.25 1.55 -17.23
C ARG A 170 -1.80 2.87 -16.68
N PHE A 171 -1.99 2.98 -15.37
CA PHE A 171 -2.46 4.20 -14.69
C PHE A 171 -1.33 5.09 -14.16
N PHE A 172 -0.07 4.66 -14.25
CA PHE A 172 1.07 5.45 -13.77
C PHE A 172 1.18 6.83 -14.46
N PRO A 173 0.93 6.97 -15.78
CA PRO A 173 0.93 8.30 -16.40
C PRO A 173 -0.03 9.29 -15.73
N GLU A 174 -1.24 8.84 -15.36
CA GLU A 174 -2.22 9.70 -14.69
C GLU A 174 -1.83 10.01 -13.24
N LEU A 175 -1.28 9.02 -12.51
CA LEU A 175 -0.73 9.24 -11.16
C LEU A 175 0.44 10.24 -11.17
N LEU A 176 1.29 10.20 -12.19
CA LEU A 176 2.41 11.12 -12.39
C LEU A 176 1.97 12.52 -12.80
N ALA A 177 0.77 12.68 -13.37
CA ALA A 177 0.18 13.94 -13.78
C ALA A 177 -0.63 14.64 -12.66
N LEU A 178 -0.79 14.00 -11.49
CA LEU A 178 -1.50 14.61 -10.35
C LEU A 178 -0.77 15.87 -9.86
N GLU A 179 -1.53 16.89 -9.45
CA GLU A 179 -1.03 18.15 -8.93
C GLU A 179 -1.78 18.57 -7.66
N GLY A 180 -1.11 19.33 -6.79
CA GLY A 180 -1.69 19.87 -5.56
C GLY A 180 -2.07 18.80 -4.53
N ASP A 181 -3.01 19.12 -3.66
CA ASP A 181 -3.47 18.19 -2.60
C ASP A 181 -4.53 17.20 -3.13
N VAL A 182 -4.13 16.44 -4.15
CA VAL A 182 -4.97 15.48 -4.86
C VAL A 182 -4.32 14.10 -4.79
N GLY A 183 -5.08 13.11 -4.36
CA GLY A 183 -4.66 11.72 -4.25
C GLY A 183 -5.09 10.84 -5.42
N GLY A 184 -4.77 9.55 -5.36
CA GLY A 184 -5.17 8.54 -6.34
C GLY A 184 -6.68 8.43 -6.58
N SER A 185 -7.49 8.96 -5.66
CA SER A 185 -8.95 9.05 -5.82
C SER A 185 -9.38 9.81 -7.08
N ALA A 186 -8.57 10.76 -7.56
CA ALA A 186 -8.87 11.49 -8.80
C ALA A 186 -8.78 10.58 -10.03
N VAL A 187 -7.76 9.72 -10.08
CA VAL A 187 -7.61 8.71 -11.14
C VAL A 187 -8.78 7.73 -11.09
N ILE A 188 -9.10 7.21 -9.88
CA ILE A 188 -10.22 6.27 -9.70
C ILE A 188 -11.55 6.86 -10.20
N LYS A 189 -11.83 8.14 -9.94
CA LYS A 189 -13.06 8.80 -10.40
C LYS A 189 -13.23 8.80 -11.91
N ASN A 190 -12.13 8.82 -12.66
CA ASN A 190 -12.15 8.76 -14.12
C ASN A 190 -12.28 7.33 -14.66
N HIS A 191 -12.10 6.30 -13.80
CA HIS A 191 -12.02 4.88 -14.18
C HIS A 191 -12.84 4.00 -13.24
N LEU A 192 -14.07 4.42 -12.93
CA LEU A 192 -14.95 3.65 -12.02
C LEU A 192 -15.31 2.27 -12.57
N ASP A 193 -15.32 2.12 -13.90
CA ASP A 193 -15.51 0.85 -14.61
C ASP A 193 -14.34 -0.12 -14.43
N ALA A 194 -13.17 0.38 -14.11
CA ALA A 194 -11.98 -0.40 -13.82
C ALA A 194 -11.76 -0.64 -12.31
N LEU A 195 -12.60 -0.11 -11.43
CA LEU A 195 -12.47 -0.26 -9.98
C LEU A 195 -13.14 -1.54 -9.49
N LEU A 196 -12.40 -2.34 -8.74
CA LEU A 196 -12.92 -3.45 -7.93
C LEU A 196 -12.65 -3.18 -6.45
N LEU A 197 -13.57 -3.59 -5.59
CA LEU A 197 -13.39 -3.50 -4.14
C LEU A 197 -13.17 -4.90 -3.55
N PHE A 198 -12.11 -5.02 -2.75
CA PHE A 198 -11.89 -6.18 -1.90
C PHE A 198 -12.50 -5.89 -0.52
N GLU A 199 -13.50 -6.68 -0.13
CA GLU A 199 -14.22 -6.46 1.12
C GLU A 199 -13.35 -6.73 2.34
N SER A 200 -13.34 -5.78 3.28
CA SER A 200 -12.53 -5.83 4.50
C SER A 200 -13.35 -5.36 5.71
N PRO A 201 -12.91 -5.67 6.95
CA PRO A 201 -13.56 -5.13 8.14
C PRO A 201 -13.51 -3.60 8.17
N GLU A 202 -14.63 -2.94 8.52
CA GLU A 202 -14.74 -1.48 8.60
C GLU A 202 -13.65 -0.85 9.49
N ALA A 203 -13.32 -1.52 10.60
CA ALA A 203 -12.32 -1.03 11.53
C ALA A 203 -10.93 -0.86 10.89
N GLU A 204 -10.57 -1.71 9.92
CA GLU A 204 -9.27 -1.67 9.23
C GLU A 204 -9.15 -0.49 8.25
N LEU A 205 -10.27 0.15 7.89
CA LEU A 205 -10.31 1.32 6.99
C LEU A 205 -10.31 2.66 7.73
N ARG A 206 -10.23 2.66 9.06
CA ARG A 206 -10.31 3.90 9.86
C ARG A 206 -9.01 4.67 9.86
N ASP A 207 -9.08 5.91 9.37
CA ASP A 207 -7.99 6.88 9.46
C ASP A 207 -7.97 7.56 10.84
N VAL A 208 -6.76 7.83 11.35
CA VAL A 208 -6.55 8.65 12.54
C VAL A 208 -6.24 10.08 12.14
N ASP A 209 -7.28 10.89 11.93
CA ASP A 209 -7.12 12.30 11.52
C ASP A 209 -7.17 13.30 12.65
N THR A 210 -7.67 12.90 13.83
CA THR A 210 -7.87 13.80 14.98
C THR A 210 -7.40 13.15 16.27
N LYS A 211 -7.12 13.99 17.30
CA LYS A 211 -6.81 13.50 18.65
C LYS A 211 -7.95 12.68 19.24
N ALA A 212 -9.20 13.02 18.91
CA ALA A 212 -10.37 12.25 19.35
C ALA A 212 -10.39 10.85 18.70
N ALA A 213 -10.07 10.73 17.40
CA ALA A 213 -9.96 9.44 16.74
C ALA A 213 -8.83 8.58 17.35
N LEU A 214 -7.67 9.20 17.67
CA LEU A 214 -6.59 8.51 18.36
C LEU A 214 -7.01 8.03 19.77
N ALA A 215 -7.71 8.87 20.54
CA ALA A 215 -8.21 8.48 21.85
C ALA A 215 -9.17 7.29 21.76
N ALA A 216 -10.10 7.30 20.80
CA ALA A 216 -11.05 6.21 20.60
C ALA A 216 -10.38 4.87 20.21
N ILE A 217 -9.23 4.91 19.55
CA ILE A 217 -8.46 3.69 19.25
C ILE A 217 -7.70 3.18 20.48
N ARG A 218 -7.27 4.07 21.38
CA ARG A 218 -6.57 3.69 22.63
C ARG A 218 -7.45 2.99 23.65
N GLU A 219 -8.77 3.17 23.56
CA GLU A 219 -9.77 2.59 24.47
C GLU A 219 -10.27 1.20 24.01
N GLN A 220 -9.80 0.69 22.88
CA GLN A 220 -10.13 -0.66 22.35
C GLN A 220 -9.19 -1.73 22.90
#